data_0a1b5326c73deb31ac2ee9a88f9c55ff
#
_entry.id   0a1b5326c73deb31ac2ee9a88f9c55ff
#
_cell.length_a   1.000
_cell.length_b   1.000
_cell.length_c   1.000
_cell.angle_alpha   90.00
_cell.angle_beta   90.00
_cell.angle_gamma   90.00
#
_symmetry.space_group_name_H-M   'P 1'
#
loop_
_entity.id
_entity.type
_entity.pdbx_description
1 polymer ?
#
loop_
_entity_poly.entity_id
_entity_poly.type
_entity_poly.pdbx_seq_one_letter_code
_entity_poly.pdbx_strand_id
1 'polypeptide(L)'
;MIRISELKLPLSALPVEVRRAADAPSETDEDRLPTPHPEAALRQLAAQALGIATADIAALSVFKRSFDARKADLLAVYIVDIALSKTQAETSLLQQFEQNPHIQPTPDMTWHAPCQAPQGFGMQEGERPVVVGFGPCGMFAALALAQMGFRPIVLERGKPVRERTKDTWGLWRKKVLNPESNVQFGEGGAGTFSDGKLYSQIKDPRHLGRKVMDEFVQAGAPADILFAAHPHIGTFKLVKVVENIREQIIALGGEIRFEQRVSDVLLSTTAEGHQLTGLQVQDLHTGQSQTLHTRHAVLALGHSSRDTFVMLHRRGVAMQAKAFSIGVRIEHPQSVIDQARWGRHAGHPLLGAADYKLVHHAQNGRAVY
;
A
#
# COMPACT_ATOMS: atom_id res chain seq x y z
N MET A 1 -23.55 6.48 -10.05
CA MET A 1 -22.45 7.39 -10.50
C MET A 1 -21.85 6.85 -11.79
N ILE A 2 -21.29 7.74 -12.61
CA ILE A 2 -20.70 7.43 -13.91
C ILE A 2 -19.20 7.72 -13.83
N ARG A 3 -18.36 6.75 -14.21
CA ARG A 3 -16.90 6.91 -14.36
C ARG A 3 -16.57 7.31 -15.80
N ILE A 4 -15.80 8.39 -15.95
CA ILE A 4 -15.33 8.88 -17.24
C ILE A 4 -13.80 8.87 -17.23
N SER A 5 -13.20 8.23 -18.22
CA SER A 5 -11.74 8.16 -18.40
C SER A 5 -11.28 8.96 -19.62
N GLU A 6 -9.96 9.15 -19.74
CA GLU A 6 -9.31 9.86 -20.85
C GLU A 6 -9.72 11.36 -20.98
N LEU A 7 -10.16 12.01 -19.88
CA LEU A 7 -10.33 13.45 -19.88
C LEU A 7 -8.96 14.13 -19.86
N LYS A 8 -8.64 14.90 -20.89
CA LYS A 8 -7.32 15.47 -21.12
C LYS A 8 -7.34 16.98 -20.99
N LEU A 9 -6.40 17.49 -20.20
CA LEU A 9 -6.15 18.92 -20.03
C LEU A 9 -4.67 19.23 -20.31
N PRO A 10 -4.37 20.36 -20.96
CA PRO A 10 -2.98 20.79 -21.07
C PRO A 10 -2.42 21.11 -19.68
N LEU A 11 -1.11 20.92 -19.49
CA LEU A 11 -0.44 21.15 -18.21
C LEU A 11 -0.65 22.58 -17.69
N SER A 12 -0.75 23.56 -18.62
CA SER A 12 -1.02 24.96 -18.32
C SER A 12 -2.41 25.27 -17.75
N ALA A 13 -3.35 24.35 -17.90
CA ALA A 13 -4.70 24.49 -17.34
C ALA A 13 -4.83 23.98 -15.89
N LEU A 14 -3.76 23.38 -15.35
CA LEU A 14 -3.77 22.90 -13.99
C LEU A 14 -3.38 24.02 -13.02
N PRO A 15 -4.04 24.11 -11.85
CA PRO A 15 -3.60 25.02 -10.80
C PRO A 15 -2.20 24.61 -10.32
N VAL A 16 -1.27 25.54 -10.35
CA VAL A 16 0.05 25.41 -9.79
C VAL A 16 0.04 26.17 -8.47
N GLU A 17 0.10 25.48 -7.36
CA GLU A 17 0.47 26.13 -6.11
C GLU A 17 1.92 26.60 -6.24
N VAL A 18 2.09 27.90 -6.27
CA VAL A 18 3.43 28.51 -6.19
C VAL A 18 3.96 28.16 -4.82
N ARG A 19 4.78 27.11 -4.71
CA ARG A 19 5.60 26.91 -3.53
C ARG A 19 6.42 28.18 -3.39
N ARG A 20 6.16 28.98 -2.34
CA ARG A 20 7.16 29.93 -1.89
C ARG A 20 8.42 29.10 -1.68
N ALA A 21 9.50 29.53 -2.30
CA ALA A 21 10.83 29.01 -2.02
C ALA A 21 11.04 29.13 -0.51
N ALA A 22 10.77 28.06 0.21
CA ALA A 22 11.09 27.95 1.62
C ALA A 22 12.54 27.53 1.62
N ASP A 23 13.40 28.46 1.97
CA ASP A 23 14.73 28.20 2.47
C ASP A 23 14.62 27.17 3.59
N ALA A 24 15.36 26.09 3.47
CA ALA A 24 15.54 24.97 4.36
C ALA A 24 14.41 23.90 4.42
N PRO A 25 14.78 22.61 4.53
CA PRO A 25 13.83 21.56 4.80
C PRO A 25 13.28 21.73 6.22
N SER A 26 12.08 22.30 6.35
CA SER A 26 11.37 22.24 7.61
C SER A 26 10.97 20.78 7.83
N GLU A 27 11.27 20.25 8.99
CA GLU A 27 10.93 18.89 9.41
C GLU A 27 9.42 18.61 9.52
N THR A 28 8.57 19.56 9.14
CA THR A 28 7.11 19.50 9.22
C THR A 28 6.50 19.71 7.84
N ASP A 29 6.52 18.67 7.04
CA ASP A 29 5.69 18.56 5.82
C ASP A 29 4.21 18.24 6.20
N GLU A 30 3.78 18.62 7.41
CA GLU A 30 2.46 18.30 7.98
C GLU A 30 1.31 19.02 7.28
N ASP A 31 1.57 20.09 6.52
CA ASP A 31 0.54 20.97 5.95
C ASP A 31 0.43 20.89 4.40
N ARG A 32 0.77 19.76 3.79
CA ARG A 32 0.52 19.62 2.37
C ARG A 32 -0.96 19.39 2.11
N LEU A 33 -1.68 20.46 1.80
CA LEU A 33 -3.01 20.36 1.22
C LEU A 33 -2.95 19.53 -0.08
N PRO A 34 -3.97 18.70 -0.36
CA PRO A 34 -4.03 17.95 -1.61
C PRO A 34 -3.87 18.89 -2.79
N THR A 35 -3.09 18.49 -3.80
CA THR A 35 -2.94 19.32 -5.01
C THR A 35 -4.30 19.61 -5.60
N PRO A 36 -4.74 20.88 -5.70
CA PRO A 36 -6.06 21.21 -6.19
C PRO A 36 -6.24 20.72 -7.63
N HIS A 37 -7.44 20.25 -7.95
CA HIS A 37 -7.83 19.86 -9.31
C HIS A 37 -8.54 21.01 -10.00
N PRO A 38 -8.44 21.16 -11.34
CA PRO A 38 -9.16 22.16 -12.11
C PRO A 38 -10.64 21.76 -12.26
N GLU A 39 -11.40 21.79 -11.17
CA GLU A 39 -12.76 21.23 -11.08
C GLU A 39 -13.69 21.78 -12.17
N ALA A 40 -13.67 23.08 -12.40
CA ALA A 40 -14.52 23.71 -13.43
C ALA A 40 -14.23 23.16 -14.84
N ALA A 41 -12.95 23.02 -15.20
CA ALA A 41 -12.55 22.45 -16.49
C ALA A 41 -12.90 20.95 -16.58
N LEU A 42 -12.73 20.20 -15.51
CA LEU A 42 -13.11 18.78 -15.47
C LEU A 42 -14.63 18.60 -15.59
N ARG A 43 -15.42 19.42 -14.93
CA ARG A 43 -16.89 19.41 -15.08
C ARG A 43 -17.31 19.73 -16.53
N GLN A 44 -16.66 20.69 -17.15
CA GLN A 44 -16.95 21.06 -18.55
C GLN A 44 -16.60 19.89 -19.50
N LEU A 45 -15.44 19.26 -19.34
CA LEU A 45 -15.04 18.11 -20.16
C LEU A 45 -15.98 16.91 -19.94
N ALA A 46 -16.35 16.64 -18.70
CA ALA A 46 -17.29 15.56 -18.38
C ALA A 46 -18.67 15.81 -18.98
N ALA A 47 -19.19 17.04 -18.90
CA ALA A 47 -20.45 17.44 -19.51
C ALA A 47 -20.41 17.29 -21.04
N GLN A 48 -19.33 17.73 -21.69
CA GLN A 48 -19.13 17.54 -23.13
C GLN A 48 -19.09 16.05 -23.50
N ALA A 49 -18.37 15.22 -22.76
CA ALA A 49 -18.25 13.78 -23.03
C ALA A 49 -19.62 13.08 -22.96
N LEU A 50 -20.51 13.54 -22.11
CA LEU A 50 -21.86 12.98 -21.93
C LEU A 50 -22.96 13.70 -22.77
N GLY A 51 -22.66 14.85 -23.37
CA GLY A 51 -23.67 15.65 -24.09
C GLY A 51 -24.72 16.24 -23.17
N ILE A 52 -24.37 16.66 -21.95
CA ILE A 52 -25.27 17.23 -20.92
C ILE A 52 -24.82 18.64 -20.52
N ALA A 53 -25.66 19.37 -19.78
CA ALA A 53 -25.25 20.63 -19.19
C ALA A 53 -24.36 20.41 -17.94
N THR A 54 -23.40 21.31 -17.70
CA THR A 54 -22.55 21.27 -16.51
C THR A 54 -23.36 21.34 -15.20
N ALA A 55 -24.50 22.02 -15.22
CA ALA A 55 -25.43 22.14 -14.10
C ALA A 55 -26.09 20.80 -13.71
N ASP A 56 -26.13 19.83 -14.62
CA ASP A 56 -26.67 18.49 -14.33
C ASP A 56 -25.73 17.64 -13.52
N ILE A 57 -24.45 18.02 -13.40
CA ILE A 57 -23.44 17.31 -12.58
C ILE A 57 -23.55 17.80 -11.13
N ALA A 58 -24.11 16.99 -10.26
CA ALA A 58 -24.25 17.30 -8.83
C ALA A 58 -22.90 17.21 -8.09
N ALA A 59 -22.10 16.17 -8.37
CA ALA A 59 -20.80 15.97 -7.75
C ALA A 59 -19.79 15.43 -8.75
N LEU A 60 -18.51 15.79 -8.56
CA LEU A 60 -17.39 15.27 -9.30
C LEU A 60 -16.26 14.93 -8.34
N SER A 61 -15.70 13.74 -8.46
CA SER A 61 -14.50 13.33 -7.73
C SER A 61 -13.44 12.81 -8.69
N VAL A 62 -12.19 13.09 -8.39
CA VAL A 62 -11.06 12.61 -9.20
C VAL A 62 -10.63 11.25 -8.68
N PHE A 63 -10.79 10.22 -9.50
CA PHE A 63 -10.34 8.87 -9.19
C PHE A 63 -8.86 8.68 -9.50
N LYS A 64 -8.39 9.23 -10.66
CA LYS A 64 -6.99 9.09 -11.06
C LYS A 64 -6.52 10.30 -11.87
N ARG A 65 -5.28 10.71 -11.63
CA ARG A 65 -4.54 11.67 -12.45
C ARG A 65 -3.21 11.06 -12.89
N SER A 66 -2.92 11.14 -14.17
CA SER A 66 -1.65 10.73 -14.79
C SER A 66 -1.19 11.79 -15.78
N PHE A 67 0.04 11.67 -16.28
CA PHE A 67 0.58 12.58 -17.28
C PHE A 67 0.96 11.82 -18.55
N ASP A 68 0.49 12.28 -19.69
CA ASP A 68 0.87 11.77 -21.00
C ASP A 68 2.00 12.64 -21.58
N ALA A 69 3.20 12.07 -21.59
CA ALA A 69 4.43 12.72 -22.06
C ALA A 69 4.92 12.17 -23.42
N ARG A 70 4.05 11.50 -24.18
CA ARG A 70 4.43 10.94 -25.50
C ARG A 70 4.60 12.00 -26.59
N LYS A 71 4.06 13.20 -26.37
CA LYS A 71 4.16 14.35 -27.29
C LYS A 71 4.89 15.51 -26.62
N ALA A 72 5.30 16.48 -27.43
CA ALA A 72 6.00 17.67 -26.93
C ALA A 72 5.19 18.47 -25.90
N ASP A 73 3.86 18.49 -26.03
CA ASP A 73 2.96 19.12 -25.07
C ASP A 73 2.42 18.05 -24.12
N LEU A 74 2.77 18.19 -22.85
CA LEU A 74 2.29 17.31 -21.78
C LEU A 74 0.82 17.55 -21.49
N LEU A 75 0.10 16.43 -21.37
CA LEU A 75 -1.31 16.44 -21.00
C LEU A 75 -1.50 15.76 -19.66
N ALA A 76 -2.27 16.36 -18.78
CA ALA A 76 -2.84 15.68 -17.63
C ALA A 76 -4.06 14.86 -18.09
N VAL A 77 -4.06 13.58 -17.75
CA VAL A 77 -5.12 12.63 -18.09
C VAL A 77 -5.83 12.24 -16.81
N TYR A 78 -7.13 12.51 -16.78
CA TYR A 78 -7.99 12.29 -15.63
C TYR A 78 -8.95 11.13 -15.85
N ILE A 79 -9.22 10.43 -14.75
CA ILE A 79 -10.40 9.58 -14.59
C ILE A 79 -11.21 10.20 -13.46
N VAL A 80 -12.47 10.49 -13.73
CA VAL A 80 -13.38 11.10 -12.76
C VAL A 80 -14.61 10.24 -12.54
N ASP A 81 -15.17 10.31 -11.34
CA ASP A 81 -16.48 9.77 -11.01
C ASP A 81 -17.44 10.92 -10.82
N ILE A 82 -18.58 10.88 -11.48
CA ILE A 82 -19.60 11.93 -11.40
C ILE A 82 -20.93 11.38 -10.91
N ALA A 83 -21.64 12.20 -10.14
CA ALA A 83 -23.04 11.99 -9.81
C ALA A 83 -23.88 13.04 -10.52
N LEU A 84 -25.01 12.65 -11.09
CA LEU A 84 -25.95 13.56 -11.68
C LEU A 84 -27.02 14.01 -10.67
N SER A 85 -27.58 15.19 -10.89
CA SER A 85 -28.66 15.75 -10.08
C SER A 85 -29.92 14.86 -10.11
N LYS A 86 -30.11 14.10 -11.20
CA LYS A 86 -31.21 13.15 -11.39
C LYS A 86 -30.63 11.75 -11.61
N THR A 87 -30.75 10.88 -10.64
CA THR A 87 -30.21 9.50 -10.71
C THR A 87 -30.77 8.68 -11.88
N GLN A 88 -32.02 8.90 -12.26
CA GLN A 88 -32.62 8.22 -13.42
C GLN A 88 -31.92 8.56 -14.76
N ALA A 89 -31.34 9.77 -14.87
CA ALA A 89 -30.55 10.14 -16.03
C ALA A 89 -29.21 9.36 -16.13
N GLU A 90 -28.65 8.92 -15.02
CA GLU A 90 -27.42 8.12 -15.02
C GLU A 90 -27.62 6.78 -15.75
N THR A 91 -28.71 6.09 -15.48
CA THR A 91 -29.01 4.79 -16.11
C THR A 91 -29.22 4.95 -17.62
N SER A 92 -29.96 5.98 -18.04
CA SER A 92 -30.23 6.27 -19.46
C SER A 92 -28.93 6.62 -20.20
N LEU A 93 -28.07 7.43 -19.59
CA LEU A 93 -26.76 7.77 -20.18
C LEU A 93 -25.84 6.54 -20.28
N LEU A 94 -25.77 5.70 -19.25
CA LEU A 94 -24.97 4.49 -19.30
C LEU A 94 -25.45 3.53 -20.40
N GLN A 95 -26.75 3.41 -20.65
CA GLN A 95 -27.29 2.65 -21.77
C GLN A 95 -26.90 3.27 -23.12
N GLN A 96 -26.99 4.62 -23.25
CA GLN A 96 -26.60 5.32 -24.47
C GLN A 96 -25.11 5.12 -24.79
N PHE A 97 -24.25 5.05 -23.78
CA PHE A 97 -22.79 4.90 -23.93
C PHE A 97 -22.28 3.48 -23.70
N GLU A 98 -23.12 2.46 -23.76
CA GLU A 98 -22.75 1.06 -23.48
C GLU A 98 -21.52 0.56 -24.27
N GLN A 99 -21.37 1.05 -25.51
CA GLN A 99 -20.23 0.68 -26.38
C GLN A 99 -18.99 1.58 -26.17
N ASN A 100 -19.06 2.57 -25.30
CA ASN A 100 -17.93 3.48 -25.06
C ASN A 100 -17.08 2.98 -23.88
N PRO A 101 -15.84 2.50 -24.12
CA PRO A 101 -14.99 1.99 -23.04
C PRO A 101 -14.55 3.05 -22.02
N HIS A 102 -14.75 4.34 -22.35
CA HIS A 102 -14.36 5.47 -21.50
C HIS A 102 -15.49 5.99 -20.60
N ILE A 103 -16.71 5.49 -20.76
CA ILE A 103 -17.88 5.88 -19.98
C ILE A 103 -18.51 4.62 -19.42
N GLN A 104 -18.37 4.41 -18.12
CA GLN A 104 -18.77 3.16 -17.46
C GLN A 104 -19.47 3.45 -16.12
N PRO A 105 -20.22 2.51 -15.56
CA PRO A 105 -20.65 2.61 -14.18
C PRO A 105 -19.44 2.76 -13.24
N THR A 106 -19.52 3.65 -12.26
CA THR A 106 -18.51 3.69 -11.19
C THR A 106 -18.59 2.39 -10.41
N PRO A 107 -17.51 1.59 -10.33
CA PRO A 107 -17.53 0.37 -9.54
C PRO A 107 -17.66 0.69 -8.04
N ASP A 108 -18.33 -0.17 -7.32
CA ASP A 108 -18.28 -0.14 -5.86
C ASP A 108 -16.91 -0.62 -5.40
N MET A 109 -16.16 0.27 -4.77
CA MET A 109 -14.82 0.00 -4.24
C MET A 109 -14.82 -0.04 -2.71
N THR A 110 -16.02 -0.02 -2.10
CA THR A 110 -16.17 -0.06 -0.66
C THR A 110 -15.71 -1.41 -0.13
N TRP A 111 -14.81 -1.39 0.85
CA TRP A 111 -14.45 -2.61 1.54
C TRP A 111 -15.53 -2.98 2.55
N HIS A 112 -16.05 -4.19 2.43
CA HIS A 112 -16.98 -4.77 3.37
C HIS A 112 -16.29 -5.89 4.15
N ALA A 113 -16.35 -5.80 5.49
CA ALA A 113 -15.83 -6.85 6.34
C ALA A 113 -16.60 -8.17 6.08
N PRO A 114 -15.92 -9.28 5.79
CA PRO A 114 -16.60 -10.55 5.47
C PRO A 114 -17.35 -11.14 6.67
N CYS A 115 -16.96 -10.77 7.89
CA CYS A 115 -17.58 -11.18 9.13
C CYS A 115 -17.21 -10.23 10.27
N GLN A 116 -17.86 -10.42 11.41
CA GLN A 116 -17.52 -9.77 12.68
C GLN A 116 -17.26 -10.85 13.73
N ALA A 117 -16.34 -10.58 14.64
CA ALA A 117 -16.07 -11.47 15.74
C ALA A 117 -17.32 -11.58 16.67
N PRO A 118 -17.62 -12.77 17.20
CA PRO A 118 -18.67 -12.92 18.19
C PRO A 118 -18.41 -12.04 19.44
N GLN A 119 -19.49 -11.66 20.13
CA GLN A 119 -19.36 -10.93 21.38
C GLN A 119 -18.54 -11.75 22.40
N GLY A 120 -17.54 -11.10 23.03
CA GLY A 120 -16.65 -11.75 23.98
C GLY A 120 -15.51 -12.57 23.35
N PHE A 121 -15.33 -12.52 22.02
CA PHE A 121 -14.22 -13.21 21.36
C PHE A 121 -12.85 -12.76 21.89
N GLY A 122 -11.95 -13.71 22.04
CA GLY A 122 -10.58 -13.47 22.53
C GLY A 122 -10.47 -13.38 24.06
N MET A 123 -11.51 -13.77 24.77
CA MET A 123 -11.49 -13.87 26.23
C MET A 123 -10.92 -15.21 26.71
N GLN A 124 -11.01 -16.26 25.88
CA GLN A 124 -10.47 -17.58 26.20
C GLN A 124 -9.07 -17.73 25.60
N GLU A 125 -8.25 -18.54 26.26
CA GLU A 125 -6.94 -18.87 25.75
C GLU A 125 -7.02 -19.61 24.40
N GLY A 126 -6.19 -19.23 23.46
CA GLY A 126 -6.14 -19.85 22.14
C GLY A 126 -7.17 -19.37 21.12
N GLU A 127 -8.09 -18.47 21.48
CA GLU A 127 -9.08 -17.91 20.55
C GLU A 127 -8.48 -16.86 19.62
N ARG A 128 -7.61 -16.01 20.14
CA ARG A 128 -7.05 -14.88 19.39
C ARG A 128 -6.19 -15.38 18.24
N PRO A 129 -6.42 -14.90 17.01
CA PRO A 129 -5.55 -15.21 15.88
C PRO A 129 -4.17 -14.56 16.07
N VAL A 130 -3.13 -15.26 15.64
CA VAL A 130 -1.76 -14.77 15.71
C VAL A 130 -1.27 -14.38 14.31
N VAL A 131 -0.67 -13.20 14.19
CA VAL A 131 -0.03 -12.73 12.96
C VAL A 131 1.48 -12.76 13.18
N VAL A 132 2.22 -13.52 12.38
CA VAL A 132 3.67 -13.69 12.48
C VAL A 132 4.35 -12.83 11.43
N GLY A 133 5.02 -11.78 11.89
CA GLY A 133 5.65 -10.74 11.09
C GLY A 133 4.80 -9.46 11.00
N PHE A 134 5.42 -8.29 11.13
CA PHE A 134 4.78 -6.98 11.10
C PHE A 134 5.28 -6.11 9.94
N GLY A 135 5.54 -6.75 8.80
CA GLY A 135 5.68 -6.10 7.51
C GLY A 135 4.31 -5.72 6.92
N PRO A 136 4.23 -5.18 5.68
CA PRO A 136 2.97 -4.73 5.09
C PRO A 136 1.84 -5.78 5.12
N CYS A 137 2.15 -7.03 4.80
CA CYS A 137 1.17 -8.12 4.85
C CYS A 137 0.62 -8.34 6.27
N GLY A 138 1.50 -8.46 7.27
CA GLY A 138 1.09 -8.69 8.65
C GLY A 138 0.37 -7.51 9.25
N MET A 139 0.80 -6.29 8.92
CA MET A 139 0.17 -5.05 9.36
C MET A 139 -1.29 -4.96 8.90
N PHE A 140 -1.54 -5.17 7.60
CA PHE A 140 -2.91 -5.12 7.06
C PHE A 140 -3.75 -6.33 7.47
N ALA A 141 -3.15 -7.51 7.65
CA ALA A 141 -3.86 -8.65 8.23
C ALA A 141 -4.32 -8.36 9.67
N ALA A 142 -3.41 -7.83 10.50
CA ALA A 142 -3.73 -7.47 11.87
C ALA A 142 -4.76 -6.33 11.94
N LEU A 143 -4.63 -5.30 11.11
CA LEU A 143 -5.59 -4.19 11.06
C LEU A 143 -6.98 -4.68 10.67
N ALA A 144 -7.09 -5.48 9.61
CA ALA A 144 -8.38 -6.03 9.17
C ALA A 144 -9.01 -6.92 10.25
N LEU A 145 -8.23 -7.80 10.89
CA LEU A 145 -8.70 -8.63 12.00
C LEU A 145 -9.15 -7.79 13.19
N ALA A 146 -8.43 -6.73 13.53
CA ALA A 146 -8.78 -5.82 14.62
C ALA A 146 -10.07 -5.04 14.31
N GLN A 147 -10.22 -4.53 13.09
CA GLN A 147 -11.45 -3.86 12.61
C GLN A 147 -12.68 -4.79 12.63
N MET A 148 -12.48 -6.08 12.45
CA MET A 148 -13.53 -7.10 12.58
C MET A 148 -13.73 -7.59 14.02
N GLY A 149 -13.02 -7.06 15.02
CA GLY A 149 -13.16 -7.39 16.43
C GLY A 149 -12.40 -8.64 16.89
N PHE A 150 -11.56 -9.26 16.06
CA PHE A 150 -10.83 -10.49 16.40
C PHE A 150 -9.63 -10.31 17.34
N ARG A 151 -9.26 -9.10 17.70
CA ARG A 151 -8.20 -8.78 18.67
C ARG A 151 -6.90 -9.56 18.44
N PRO A 152 -6.26 -9.45 17.25
CA PRO A 152 -5.10 -10.26 16.89
C PRO A 152 -3.91 -10.04 17.83
N ILE A 153 -3.04 -11.05 17.95
CA ILE A 153 -1.72 -10.93 18.55
C ILE A 153 -0.70 -10.93 17.42
N VAL A 154 0.12 -9.89 17.33
CA VAL A 154 1.18 -9.78 16.33
C VAL A 154 2.50 -10.09 16.98
N LEU A 155 3.28 -10.98 16.36
CA LEU A 155 4.64 -11.32 16.76
C LEU A 155 5.62 -10.83 15.72
N GLU A 156 6.45 -9.86 16.07
CA GLU A 156 7.51 -9.34 15.21
C GLU A 156 8.89 -9.66 15.85
N ARG A 157 9.76 -10.28 15.05
CA ARG A 157 11.10 -10.66 15.54
C ARG A 157 12.03 -9.46 15.72
N GLY A 158 11.85 -8.41 14.92
CA GLY A 158 12.64 -7.20 15.03
C GLY A 158 12.03 -6.17 15.97
N LYS A 159 12.63 -4.98 15.96
CA LYS A 159 12.26 -3.89 16.85
C LYS A 159 11.21 -2.97 16.26
N PRO A 160 10.58 -2.10 17.10
CA PRO A 160 9.78 -0.97 16.64
C PRO A 160 10.55 -0.08 15.65
N VAL A 161 9.85 0.58 14.76
CA VAL A 161 10.44 1.26 13.59
C VAL A 161 11.55 2.27 13.93
N ARG A 162 11.43 3.03 15.01
CA ARG A 162 12.46 4.03 15.40
C ARG A 162 13.74 3.37 15.94
N GLU A 163 13.60 2.32 16.70
CA GLU A 163 14.75 1.55 17.23
C GLU A 163 15.42 0.77 16.12
N ARG A 164 14.63 0.11 15.29
CA ARG A 164 15.07 -0.58 14.08
C ARG A 164 15.86 0.34 13.14
N THR A 165 15.46 1.60 13.03
CA THR A 165 16.20 2.60 12.24
C THR A 165 17.65 2.70 12.72
N LYS A 166 17.91 2.68 14.02
CA LYS A 166 19.27 2.71 14.57
C LYS A 166 20.09 1.48 14.16
N ASP A 167 19.48 0.28 14.17
CA ASP A 167 20.14 -0.96 13.72
C ASP A 167 20.46 -0.92 12.22
N THR A 168 19.55 -0.40 11.41
CA THR A 168 19.74 -0.22 9.96
C THR A 168 20.88 0.77 9.65
N TRP A 169 20.94 1.88 10.36
CA TRP A 169 22.05 2.84 10.23
C TRP A 169 23.36 2.27 10.74
N GLY A 170 23.34 1.41 11.77
CA GLY A 170 24.49 0.64 12.26
C GLY A 170 25.06 -0.23 11.16
N LEU A 171 24.21 -0.92 10.40
CA LEU A 171 24.62 -1.72 9.25
C LEU A 171 25.25 -0.85 8.14
N TRP A 172 24.59 0.21 7.72
CA TRP A 172 25.04 1.02 6.60
C TRP A 172 26.32 1.82 6.89
N ARG A 173 26.43 2.38 8.08
CA ARG A 173 27.55 3.25 8.44
C ARG A 173 28.70 2.54 9.13
N LYS A 174 28.40 1.51 9.92
CA LYS A 174 29.38 0.81 10.76
C LYS A 174 29.59 -0.65 10.38
N LYS A 175 28.86 -1.16 9.38
CA LYS A 175 28.87 -2.56 8.94
C LYS A 175 28.54 -3.55 10.08
N VAL A 176 27.74 -3.12 11.05
CA VAL A 176 27.27 -3.95 12.18
C VAL A 176 25.86 -4.44 11.84
N LEU A 177 25.74 -5.75 11.58
CA LEU A 177 24.45 -6.38 11.31
C LEU A 177 23.82 -6.89 12.62
N ASN A 178 22.62 -6.43 12.94
CA ASN A 178 21.73 -7.11 13.87
C ASN A 178 20.91 -8.15 13.08
N PRO A 179 21.08 -9.47 13.30
CA PRO A 179 20.42 -10.49 12.51
C PRO A 179 18.90 -10.53 12.69
N GLU A 180 18.38 -10.02 13.80
CA GLU A 180 16.96 -10.04 14.13
C GLU A 180 16.26 -8.69 13.86
N SER A 181 17.02 -7.59 13.73
CA SER A 181 16.47 -6.24 13.49
C SER A 181 17.34 -5.49 12.48
N ASN A 182 16.86 -5.31 11.25
CA ASN A 182 17.64 -4.75 10.15
C ASN A 182 16.73 -4.27 9.01
N VAL A 183 17.24 -4.16 7.78
CA VAL A 183 16.46 -3.75 6.61
C VAL A 183 15.32 -4.74 6.29
N GLN A 184 15.46 -6.02 6.62
CA GLN A 184 14.48 -7.07 6.31
C GLN A 184 13.49 -7.30 7.44
N PHE A 185 13.95 -7.29 8.68
CA PHE A 185 13.17 -7.62 9.88
C PHE A 185 12.91 -6.39 10.73
N GLY A 186 11.74 -6.35 11.32
CA GLY A 186 11.23 -5.28 12.17
C GLY A 186 9.99 -4.60 11.62
N GLU A 187 9.41 -3.74 12.41
CA GLU A 187 8.16 -3.03 12.13
C GLU A 187 8.17 -2.34 10.76
N GLY A 188 7.08 -2.53 9.99
CA GLY A 188 6.92 -1.98 8.65
C GLY A 188 7.61 -2.79 7.55
N GLY A 189 8.43 -3.83 7.90
CA GLY A 189 9.09 -4.71 6.93
C GLY A 189 10.14 -4.00 6.07
N ALA A 190 10.56 -4.63 4.97
CA ALA A 190 11.60 -4.10 4.08
C ALA A 190 11.22 -2.79 3.39
N GLY A 191 9.92 -2.49 3.27
CA GLY A 191 9.43 -1.27 2.62
C GLY A 191 9.67 0.01 3.42
N THR A 192 9.85 -0.05 4.73
CA THR A 192 9.98 1.12 5.61
C THR A 192 11.16 2.03 5.24
N PHE A 193 12.23 1.47 4.68
CA PHE A 193 13.42 2.22 4.26
C PHE A 193 13.43 2.56 2.77
N SER A 194 12.30 2.44 2.10
CA SER A 194 12.08 2.89 0.74
C SER A 194 11.41 4.27 0.71
N ASP A 195 11.16 4.81 -0.48
CA ASP A 195 10.35 6.01 -0.66
C ASP A 195 8.84 5.75 -0.57
N GLY A 196 8.44 4.51 -0.24
CA GLY A 196 7.05 4.13 -0.07
C GLY A 196 6.25 4.15 -1.37
N LYS A 197 6.82 3.62 -2.46
CA LYS A 197 6.09 3.42 -3.72
C LYS A 197 4.94 2.44 -3.54
N LEU A 198 3.74 2.84 -3.95
CA LEU A 198 2.49 2.12 -3.68
C LEU A 198 1.82 1.56 -4.95
N TYR A 199 2.52 1.47 -6.05
CA TYR A 199 1.93 0.90 -7.25
C TYR A 199 2.27 -0.57 -7.43
N SER A 200 1.31 -1.33 -7.95
CA SER A 200 1.43 -2.76 -8.24
C SER A 200 0.91 -3.04 -9.65
N GLN A 201 1.40 -4.14 -10.26
CA GLN A 201 0.89 -4.65 -11.53
C GLN A 201 -0.12 -5.78 -11.35
N ILE A 202 -0.46 -6.11 -10.11
CA ILE A 202 -1.46 -7.13 -9.79
C ILE A 202 -2.84 -6.61 -10.18
N LYS A 203 -3.62 -7.45 -10.88
CA LYS A 203 -5.03 -7.17 -11.13
C LYS A 203 -5.79 -7.24 -9.81
N ASP A 204 -6.54 -6.20 -9.49
CA ASP A 204 -7.31 -6.08 -8.25
C ASP A 204 -8.81 -5.92 -8.56
N PRO A 205 -9.50 -6.99 -8.97
CA PRO A 205 -10.92 -6.94 -9.35
C PRO A 205 -11.84 -6.66 -8.15
N ARG A 206 -11.35 -6.80 -6.92
CA ARG A 206 -12.09 -6.51 -5.70
C ARG A 206 -11.79 -5.13 -5.11
N HIS A 207 -10.97 -4.34 -5.76
CA HIS A 207 -10.56 -3.00 -5.32
C HIS A 207 -9.97 -2.94 -3.88
N LEU A 208 -9.32 -4.03 -3.45
CA LEU A 208 -8.70 -4.08 -2.11
C LEU A 208 -7.55 -3.08 -1.95
N GLY A 209 -6.89 -2.74 -3.06
CA GLY A 209 -5.88 -1.68 -3.09
C GLY A 209 -6.45 -0.33 -2.66
N ARG A 210 -7.74 -0.05 -2.93
CA ARG A 210 -8.39 1.19 -2.48
C ARG A 210 -8.48 1.25 -0.96
N LYS A 211 -8.91 0.16 -0.31
CA LYS A 211 -8.91 0.05 1.16
C LYS A 211 -7.53 0.32 1.75
N VAL A 212 -6.47 -0.26 1.15
CA VAL A 212 -5.09 -0.03 1.61
C VAL A 212 -4.71 1.44 1.52
N MET A 213 -5.02 2.13 0.41
CA MET A 213 -4.72 3.55 0.24
C MET A 213 -5.50 4.42 1.22
N ASP A 214 -6.78 4.13 1.44
CA ASP A 214 -7.62 4.85 2.39
C ASP A 214 -7.07 4.72 3.83
N GLU A 215 -6.63 3.53 4.24
CA GLU A 215 -6.00 3.30 5.54
C GLU A 215 -4.67 4.06 5.69
N PHE A 216 -3.87 4.10 4.64
CA PHE A 216 -2.65 4.90 4.66
C PHE A 216 -2.93 6.40 4.85
N VAL A 217 -3.96 6.93 4.16
CA VAL A 217 -4.36 8.34 4.32
C VAL A 217 -4.90 8.59 5.74
N GLN A 218 -5.73 7.70 6.27
CA GLN A 218 -6.21 7.80 7.66
C GLN A 218 -5.06 7.75 8.67
N ALA A 219 -4.00 6.99 8.35
CA ALA A 219 -2.80 6.92 9.16
C ALA A 219 -1.82 8.09 8.94
N GLY A 220 -2.16 9.10 8.11
CA GLY A 220 -1.37 10.31 7.90
C GLY A 220 -0.53 10.34 6.62
N ALA A 221 -0.76 9.43 5.68
CA ALA A 221 -0.17 9.55 4.34
C ALA A 221 -0.80 10.72 3.56
N PRO A 222 -0.09 11.29 2.58
CA PRO A 222 -0.64 12.35 1.74
C PRO A 222 -1.88 11.87 0.99
N ALA A 223 -2.94 12.68 0.97
CA ALA A 223 -4.18 12.34 0.25
C ALA A 223 -3.99 12.17 -1.27
N ASP A 224 -2.91 12.73 -1.83
CA ASP A 224 -2.52 12.59 -3.23
C ASP A 224 -2.36 11.13 -3.67
N ILE A 225 -2.02 10.22 -2.75
CA ILE A 225 -1.89 8.79 -3.06
C ILE A 225 -3.19 8.18 -3.56
N LEU A 226 -4.34 8.77 -3.24
CA LEU A 226 -5.66 8.28 -3.65
C LEU A 226 -5.93 8.46 -5.15
N PHE A 227 -5.23 9.38 -5.81
CA PHE A 227 -5.47 9.68 -7.21
C PHE A 227 -4.20 9.74 -8.07
N ALA A 228 -3.01 9.83 -7.50
CA ALA A 228 -1.77 9.81 -8.26
C ALA A 228 -1.58 8.46 -8.98
N ALA A 229 -1.13 8.49 -10.24
CA ALA A 229 -0.91 7.27 -11.02
C ALA A 229 0.22 6.40 -10.47
N HIS A 230 1.27 7.02 -9.93
CA HIS A 230 2.42 6.38 -9.29
C HIS A 230 2.60 6.98 -7.89
N PRO A 231 1.77 6.58 -6.92
CA PRO A 231 1.78 7.21 -5.61
C PRO A 231 2.96 6.78 -4.76
N HIS A 232 3.49 7.72 -3.97
CA HIS A 232 4.46 7.44 -2.91
C HIS A 232 4.16 8.23 -1.66
N ILE A 233 4.47 7.63 -0.50
CA ILE A 233 4.25 8.25 0.79
C ILE A 233 5.41 9.17 1.17
N GLY A 234 6.63 8.78 0.81
CA GLY A 234 7.88 9.39 1.27
C GLY A 234 8.41 8.71 2.54
N THR A 235 9.74 8.60 2.63
CA THR A 235 10.42 7.78 3.64
C THR A 235 10.10 8.20 5.08
N PHE A 236 10.11 9.50 5.37
CA PHE A 236 9.87 10.00 6.74
C PHE A 236 8.40 9.85 7.16
N LYS A 237 7.46 10.18 6.25
CA LYS A 237 6.03 10.01 6.50
C LYS A 237 5.64 8.55 6.70
N LEU A 238 6.29 7.63 5.99
CA LEU A 238 6.01 6.20 6.11
C LEU A 238 6.26 5.69 7.52
N VAL A 239 7.29 6.19 8.22
CA VAL A 239 7.54 5.85 9.63
C VAL A 239 6.34 6.22 10.51
N LYS A 240 5.81 7.44 10.34
CA LYS A 240 4.65 7.90 11.11
C LYS A 240 3.38 7.12 10.77
N VAL A 241 3.16 6.83 9.50
CA VAL A 241 2.03 6.01 9.04
C VAL A 241 2.06 4.61 9.68
N VAL A 242 3.24 3.98 9.72
CA VAL A 242 3.43 2.67 10.35
C VAL A 242 3.11 2.72 11.84
N GLU A 243 3.61 3.74 12.57
CA GLU A 243 3.31 3.97 13.98
C GLU A 243 1.79 4.16 14.21
N ASN A 244 1.14 4.98 13.40
CA ASN A 244 -0.29 5.27 13.55
C ASN A 244 -1.15 4.02 13.28
N ILE A 245 -0.79 3.17 12.31
CA ILE A 245 -1.49 1.89 12.08
C ILE A 245 -1.29 0.95 13.29
N ARG A 246 -0.09 0.89 13.87
CA ARG A 246 0.15 0.13 15.11
C ARG A 246 -0.78 0.60 16.23
N GLU A 247 -0.82 1.90 16.48
CA GLU A 247 -1.69 2.52 17.51
C GLU A 247 -3.17 2.18 17.27
N GLN A 248 -3.61 2.22 16.02
CA GLN A 248 -4.98 1.86 15.63
C GLN A 248 -5.28 0.39 15.94
N ILE A 249 -4.38 -0.53 15.60
CA ILE A 249 -4.54 -1.97 15.92
C ILE A 249 -4.67 -2.16 17.43
N ILE A 250 -3.83 -1.49 18.22
CA ILE A 250 -3.86 -1.55 19.69
C ILE A 250 -5.17 -0.98 20.23
N ALA A 251 -5.60 0.18 19.74
CA ALA A 251 -6.86 0.82 20.15
C ALA A 251 -8.09 -0.07 19.88
N LEU A 252 -8.03 -0.89 18.82
CA LEU A 252 -9.06 -1.89 18.47
C LEU A 252 -8.93 -3.21 19.26
N GLY A 253 -8.05 -3.28 20.27
CA GLY A 253 -7.87 -4.45 21.14
C GLY A 253 -6.86 -5.48 20.62
N GLY A 254 -6.12 -5.18 19.56
CA GLY A 254 -4.97 -5.98 19.13
C GLY A 254 -3.78 -5.82 20.08
N GLU A 255 -2.82 -6.70 19.97
CA GLU A 255 -1.58 -6.70 20.76
C GLU A 255 -0.40 -6.90 19.84
N ILE A 256 0.68 -6.11 20.03
CA ILE A 256 1.89 -6.23 19.21
C ILE A 256 3.08 -6.49 20.14
N ARG A 257 3.78 -7.59 19.88
CA ARG A 257 4.95 -8.03 20.62
C ARG A 257 6.18 -7.98 19.72
N PHE A 258 7.08 -7.08 20.01
CA PHE A 258 8.37 -6.97 19.33
C PHE A 258 9.41 -7.88 19.99
N GLU A 259 10.49 -8.16 19.24
CA GLU A 259 11.58 -9.04 19.65
C GLU A 259 11.08 -10.43 20.07
N GLN A 260 9.99 -10.89 19.43
CA GLN A 260 9.36 -12.18 19.64
C GLN A 260 9.45 -13.02 18.36
N ARG A 261 10.32 -14.02 18.37
CA ARG A 261 10.55 -14.91 17.23
C ARG A 261 9.77 -16.22 17.38
N VAL A 262 8.98 -16.55 16.37
CA VAL A 262 8.38 -17.88 16.28
C VAL A 262 9.45 -18.87 15.87
N SER A 263 9.74 -19.80 16.76
CA SER A 263 10.77 -20.84 16.59
C SER A 263 10.18 -22.18 16.17
N ASP A 264 8.91 -22.44 16.44
CA ASP A 264 8.22 -23.65 16.05
C ASP A 264 6.70 -23.48 15.94
N VAL A 265 6.04 -24.40 15.22
CA VAL A 265 4.58 -24.54 15.15
C VAL A 265 4.18 -25.86 15.82
N LEU A 266 3.17 -25.79 16.68
CA LEU A 266 2.63 -26.95 17.40
C LEU A 266 1.40 -27.46 16.67
N LEU A 267 1.49 -28.70 16.21
CA LEU A 267 0.46 -29.36 15.42
C LEU A 267 -0.04 -30.61 16.17
N SER A 268 -1.36 -30.80 16.23
CA SER A 268 -1.97 -32.07 16.58
C SER A 268 -2.43 -32.79 15.33
N THR A 269 -2.37 -34.12 15.34
CA THR A 269 -2.90 -34.94 14.26
C THR A 269 -4.31 -35.37 14.61
N THR A 270 -5.26 -35.10 13.71
CA THR A 270 -6.67 -35.50 13.81
C THR A 270 -7.01 -36.42 12.64
N ALA A 271 -8.21 -36.99 12.67
CA ALA A 271 -8.72 -37.79 11.52
C ALA A 271 -8.85 -36.96 10.25
N GLU A 272 -8.98 -35.63 10.36
CA GLU A 272 -9.15 -34.67 9.25
C GLU A 272 -7.82 -34.07 8.79
N GLY A 273 -6.70 -34.41 9.44
CA GLY A 273 -5.36 -33.89 9.12
C GLY A 273 -4.67 -33.22 10.30
N HIS A 274 -3.75 -32.29 10.00
CA HIS A 274 -3.03 -31.54 11.03
C HIS A 274 -3.81 -30.26 11.41
N GLN A 275 -3.91 -30.04 12.72
CA GLN A 275 -4.52 -28.85 13.29
C GLN A 275 -3.47 -28.06 14.10
N LEU A 276 -3.42 -26.74 13.88
CA LEU A 276 -2.60 -25.85 14.69
C LEU A 276 -3.14 -25.78 16.13
N THR A 277 -2.27 -25.96 17.11
CA THR A 277 -2.63 -25.85 18.54
C THR A 277 -1.87 -24.72 19.22
N GLY A 278 -0.80 -24.23 18.62
CA GLY A 278 -0.02 -23.14 19.17
C GLY A 278 1.27 -22.86 18.41
N LEU A 279 2.00 -21.89 18.91
CA LEU A 279 3.30 -21.48 18.42
C LEU A 279 4.30 -21.48 19.56
N GLN A 280 5.53 -21.95 19.30
CA GLN A 280 6.64 -21.75 20.21
C GLN A 280 7.27 -20.40 19.92
N VAL A 281 7.26 -19.52 20.91
CA VAL A 281 7.73 -18.13 20.77
C VAL A 281 8.94 -17.94 21.66
N GLN A 282 10.02 -17.46 21.09
CA GLN A 282 11.23 -17.08 21.81
C GLN A 282 11.28 -15.56 21.97
N ASP A 283 11.37 -15.11 23.20
CA ASP A 283 11.71 -13.74 23.54
C ASP A 283 13.21 -13.53 23.28
N LEU A 284 13.54 -12.63 22.37
CA LEU A 284 14.94 -12.41 21.93
C LEU A 284 15.74 -11.54 22.91
N HIS A 285 15.05 -10.85 23.82
CA HIS A 285 15.71 -10.06 24.85
C HIS A 285 16.16 -10.94 26.02
N THR A 286 15.29 -11.86 26.46
CA THR A 286 15.56 -12.74 27.60
C THR A 286 16.11 -14.12 27.21
N GLY A 287 15.93 -14.53 25.95
CA GLY A 287 16.25 -15.86 25.46
C GLY A 287 15.24 -16.94 25.87
N GLN A 288 14.22 -16.58 26.67
CA GLN A 288 13.21 -17.54 27.13
C GLN A 288 12.24 -17.93 26.02
N SER A 289 11.76 -19.16 26.08
CA SER A 289 10.74 -19.65 25.15
C SER A 289 9.45 -19.99 25.89
N GLN A 290 8.32 -19.65 25.25
CA GLN A 290 7.00 -19.94 25.79
C GLN A 290 6.08 -20.46 24.68
N THR A 291 5.06 -21.21 25.06
CA THR A 291 4.00 -21.62 24.15
C THR A 291 2.91 -20.56 24.13
N LEU A 292 2.56 -20.09 22.94
CA LEU A 292 1.38 -19.27 22.71
C LEU A 292 0.32 -20.14 22.03
N HIS A 293 -0.74 -20.48 22.77
CA HIS A 293 -1.85 -21.26 22.22
C HIS A 293 -2.65 -20.44 21.22
N THR A 294 -2.91 -21.03 20.05
CA THR A 294 -3.76 -20.47 19.00
C THR A 294 -4.16 -21.55 18.01
N ARG A 295 -5.32 -21.39 17.41
CA ARG A 295 -5.82 -22.26 16.32
C ARG A 295 -5.66 -21.61 14.96
N HIS A 296 -5.36 -20.31 14.90
CA HIS A 296 -5.29 -19.54 13.68
C HIS A 296 -4.02 -18.69 13.64
N ALA A 297 -3.18 -18.92 12.64
CA ALA A 297 -1.96 -18.13 12.42
C ALA A 297 -1.89 -17.62 10.98
N VAL A 298 -1.58 -16.34 10.83
CA VAL A 298 -1.24 -15.72 9.56
C VAL A 298 0.28 -15.62 9.47
N LEU A 299 0.90 -16.33 8.54
CA LEU A 299 2.34 -16.33 8.33
C LEU A 299 2.72 -15.23 7.33
N ALA A 300 3.09 -14.05 7.84
CA ALA A 300 3.44 -12.86 7.06
C ALA A 300 4.97 -12.61 7.09
N LEU A 301 5.75 -13.67 6.85
CA LEU A 301 7.18 -13.79 7.15
C LEU A 301 8.11 -12.96 6.23
N GLY A 302 7.59 -12.45 5.09
CA GLY A 302 8.45 -11.92 4.04
C GLY A 302 9.27 -13.02 3.35
N HIS A 303 10.29 -12.65 2.59
CA HIS A 303 11.09 -13.61 1.82
C HIS A 303 12.43 -13.99 2.46
N SER A 304 12.81 -13.34 3.56
CA SER A 304 14.14 -13.49 4.16
C SER A 304 14.19 -14.41 5.39
N SER A 305 13.03 -14.84 5.91
CA SER A 305 12.93 -15.71 7.12
C SER A 305 13.25 -17.17 6.81
N ARG A 306 14.48 -17.45 6.36
CA ARG A 306 14.89 -18.79 5.94
C ARG A 306 14.82 -19.82 7.06
N ASP A 307 15.17 -19.43 8.27
CA ASP A 307 15.06 -20.23 9.49
C ASP A 307 13.63 -20.73 9.71
N THR A 308 12.66 -19.82 9.59
CA THR A 308 11.23 -20.15 9.73
C THR A 308 10.75 -21.03 8.57
N PHE A 309 11.19 -20.80 7.34
CA PHE A 309 10.84 -21.69 6.22
C PHE A 309 11.37 -23.10 6.42
N VAL A 310 12.61 -23.26 6.91
CA VAL A 310 13.19 -24.56 7.21
C VAL A 310 12.40 -25.26 8.33
N MET A 311 12.01 -24.53 9.36
CA MET A 311 11.19 -25.05 10.47
C MET A 311 9.82 -25.52 9.94
N LEU A 312 9.10 -24.71 9.18
CA LEU A 312 7.80 -25.07 8.59
C LEU A 312 7.88 -26.31 7.70
N HIS A 313 8.93 -26.39 6.87
CA HIS A 313 9.18 -27.58 6.03
C HIS A 313 9.40 -28.83 6.87
N ARG A 314 10.19 -28.76 7.94
CA ARG A 314 10.42 -29.88 8.86
C ARG A 314 9.16 -30.33 9.59
N ARG A 315 8.22 -29.42 9.81
CA ARG A 315 6.92 -29.71 10.41
C ARG A 315 5.87 -30.25 9.42
N GLY A 316 6.27 -30.47 8.14
CA GLY A 316 5.38 -31.02 7.12
C GLY A 316 4.37 -30.01 6.56
N VAL A 317 4.57 -28.71 6.81
CA VAL A 317 3.74 -27.68 6.17
C VAL A 317 3.97 -27.70 4.67
N ALA A 318 2.89 -27.79 3.89
CA ALA A 318 2.99 -27.85 2.43
C ALA A 318 3.62 -26.56 1.88
N MET A 319 4.71 -26.71 1.13
CA MET A 319 5.48 -25.61 0.57
C MET A 319 5.80 -25.88 -0.90
N GLN A 320 5.80 -24.82 -1.69
CA GLN A 320 6.17 -24.86 -3.08
C GLN A 320 7.29 -23.86 -3.38
N ALA A 321 8.30 -24.30 -4.13
CA ALA A 321 9.34 -23.40 -4.61
C ALA A 321 8.74 -22.35 -5.57
N LYS A 322 9.10 -21.10 -5.36
CA LYS A 322 8.68 -19.98 -6.19
C LYS A 322 9.88 -19.29 -6.80
N ALA A 323 9.83 -19.02 -8.10
CA ALA A 323 10.82 -18.20 -8.77
C ALA A 323 10.84 -16.78 -8.20
N PHE A 324 12.01 -16.19 -8.11
CA PHE A 324 12.20 -14.80 -7.68
C PHE A 324 13.14 -14.08 -8.64
N SER A 325 13.06 -12.76 -8.63
CA SER A 325 13.93 -11.90 -9.42
C SER A 325 15.23 -11.65 -8.67
N ILE A 326 16.35 -11.69 -9.39
CA ILE A 326 17.66 -11.30 -8.89
C ILE A 326 18.28 -10.32 -9.87
N GLY A 327 18.99 -9.32 -9.37
CA GLY A 327 19.60 -8.31 -10.22
C GLY A 327 20.51 -7.38 -9.44
N VAL A 328 20.79 -6.26 -10.05
CA VAL A 328 21.63 -5.20 -9.49
C VAL A 328 20.82 -3.92 -9.34
N ARG A 329 21.24 -3.06 -8.43
CA ARG A 329 20.76 -1.69 -8.34
C ARG A 329 21.60 -0.83 -9.29
N ILE A 330 20.92 0.01 -10.07
CA ILE A 330 21.56 1.05 -10.87
C ILE A 330 21.03 2.41 -10.39
N GLU A 331 21.90 3.40 -10.30
CA GLU A 331 21.57 4.74 -9.86
C GLU A 331 21.89 5.75 -10.96
N HIS A 332 21.03 6.75 -11.11
CA HIS A 332 21.19 7.84 -12.06
C HIS A 332 20.99 9.18 -11.34
N PRO A 333 21.62 10.27 -11.80
CA PRO A 333 21.17 11.60 -11.44
C PRO A 333 19.71 11.79 -11.87
N GLN A 334 18.84 12.22 -10.95
CA GLN A 334 17.41 12.39 -11.22
C GLN A 334 17.18 13.35 -12.41
N SER A 335 18.00 14.39 -12.53
CA SER A 335 17.92 15.36 -13.63
C SER A 335 18.03 14.72 -15.03
N VAL A 336 18.83 13.64 -15.18
CA VAL A 336 18.95 12.91 -16.45
C VAL A 336 17.63 12.24 -16.81
N ILE A 337 16.98 11.62 -15.83
CA ILE A 337 15.70 10.92 -16.02
C ILE A 337 14.59 11.94 -16.25
N ASP A 338 14.55 13.03 -15.48
CA ASP A 338 13.56 14.11 -15.65
C ASP A 338 13.67 14.72 -17.05
N GLN A 339 14.89 15.02 -17.52
CA GLN A 339 15.09 15.57 -18.85
C GLN A 339 14.67 14.59 -19.96
N ALA A 340 14.98 13.30 -19.79
CA ALA A 340 14.62 12.26 -20.76
C ALA A 340 13.09 12.06 -20.83
N ARG A 341 12.39 12.16 -19.69
CA ARG A 341 10.95 11.89 -19.57
C ARG A 341 10.08 13.12 -19.83
N TRP A 342 10.46 14.25 -19.24
CA TRP A 342 9.67 15.47 -19.25
C TRP A 342 10.14 16.51 -20.27
N GLY A 343 11.36 16.35 -20.83
CA GLY A 343 11.93 17.28 -21.80
C GLY A 343 11.97 18.71 -21.26
N ARG A 344 11.39 19.66 -22.00
CA ARG A 344 11.32 21.08 -21.61
C ARG A 344 10.52 21.36 -20.32
N HIS A 345 9.75 20.39 -19.86
CA HIS A 345 8.93 20.48 -18.65
C HIS A 345 9.61 19.87 -17.41
N ALA A 346 10.88 19.43 -17.54
CA ALA A 346 11.65 18.94 -16.40
C ALA A 346 11.72 20.01 -15.29
N GLY A 347 11.48 19.60 -14.05
CA GLY A 347 11.40 20.52 -12.91
C GLY A 347 10.06 21.23 -12.72
N HIS A 348 9.04 20.91 -13.53
CA HIS A 348 7.70 21.47 -13.33
C HIS A 348 7.09 20.95 -12.01
N PRO A 349 6.55 21.83 -11.13
CA PRO A 349 6.12 21.46 -9.78
C PRO A 349 5.09 20.32 -9.71
N LEU A 350 4.22 20.21 -10.71
CA LEU A 350 3.17 19.19 -10.76
C LEU A 350 3.65 17.81 -11.21
N LEU A 351 4.80 17.71 -11.88
CA LEU A 351 5.27 16.45 -12.47
C LEU A 351 6.05 15.58 -11.48
N GLY A 352 6.75 16.22 -10.55
CA GLY A 352 7.63 15.51 -9.62
C GLY A 352 8.82 14.84 -10.31
N ALA A 353 9.50 13.98 -9.58
CA ALA A 353 10.59 13.17 -10.10
C ALA A 353 10.08 12.16 -11.12
N ALA A 354 10.73 12.09 -12.28
CA ALA A 354 10.38 11.12 -13.31
C ALA A 354 10.85 9.71 -12.94
N ASP A 355 10.06 8.73 -13.31
CA ASP A 355 10.40 7.32 -13.26
C ASP A 355 10.44 6.70 -14.65
N TYR A 356 11.03 5.52 -14.74
CA TYR A 356 11.02 4.72 -15.97
C TYR A 356 10.86 3.23 -15.62
N LYS A 357 10.40 2.50 -16.60
CA LYS A 357 10.38 1.03 -16.56
C LYS A 357 10.86 0.51 -17.90
N LEU A 358 11.84 -0.39 -17.86
CA LEU A 358 12.34 -1.11 -19.03
C LEU A 358 11.99 -2.58 -18.87
N VAL A 359 11.64 -3.23 -19.96
CA VAL A 359 11.39 -4.67 -20.00
C VAL A 359 12.07 -5.24 -21.24
N HIS A 360 12.86 -6.28 -21.04
CA HIS A 360 13.44 -7.04 -22.14
C HIS A 360 13.18 -8.54 -21.94
N HIS A 361 12.61 -9.17 -22.94
CA HIS A 361 12.41 -10.62 -22.95
C HIS A 361 13.61 -11.27 -23.64
N ALA A 362 14.42 -11.98 -22.86
CA ALA A 362 15.57 -12.70 -23.40
C ALA A 362 15.14 -13.96 -24.17
N GLN A 363 15.99 -14.40 -25.12
CA GLN A 363 15.71 -15.59 -25.94
C GLN A 363 15.53 -16.89 -25.15
N ASN A 364 16.07 -16.96 -23.93
CA ASN A 364 15.94 -18.10 -23.02
C ASN A 364 14.60 -18.13 -22.23
N GLY A 365 13.63 -17.29 -22.58
CA GLY A 365 12.32 -17.21 -21.94
C GLY A 365 12.29 -16.44 -20.63
N ARG A 366 13.40 -15.83 -20.19
CA ARG A 366 13.45 -14.98 -19.00
C ARG A 366 13.22 -13.52 -19.36
N ALA A 367 12.65 -12.77 -18.45
CA ALA A 367 12.50 -11.32 -18.58
C ALA A 367 13.46 -10.58 -17.63
N VAL A 368 14.00 -9.46 -18.12
CA VAL A 368 14.73 -8.47 -17.32
C VAL A 368 13.86 -7.22 -17.26
N TYR A 369 13.71 -6.64 -16.08
CA TYR A 369 12.88 -5.46 -15.86
C TYR A 369 13.39 -4.65 -14.66
#